data_a311a3340ce955a360cfd37c14d90c36
#
_entry.id   a311a3340ce955a360cfd37c14d90c36
#
_cell.length_a   1.000
_cell.length_b   1.000
_cell.length_c   1.000
_cell.angle_alpha   90.00
_cell.angle_beta   90.00
_cell.angle_gamma   90.00
#
_symmetry.space_group_name_H-M   'P 1'
#
loop_
_entity.id
_entity.type
_entity.pdbx_description
1 polymer ?
#
loop_
_entity_poly.entity_id
_entity_poly.type
_entity_poly.pdbx_seq_one_letter_code
_entity_poly.pdbx_strand_id
1 'polypeptide(L)' 'MGNIRPTYIKRVSIELVNRYPRLFSGDFEANKALVDKLTNVQSITMRNRIAGYATRYWLQQEF' A
#
# COMPACT_ATOMS: atom_id res chain seq x y z
N MET A 1 6.03 -2.40 21.34
CA MET A 1 6.13 -2.03 20.67
C MET A 1 5.98 -2.48 19.56
N GLY A 2 5.46 -2.39 18.95
CA GLY A 2 5.02 -3.00 17.85
C GLY A 2 5.96 -2.84 16.74
N ASN A 3 6.74 -3.80 16.59
CA ASN A 3 7.61 -3.77 15.46
C ASN A 3 6.83 -4.17 14.25
N ILE A 4 6.69 -3.24 13.35
CA ILE A 4 6.05 -3.50 12.09
C ILE A 4 7.02 -4.31 11.27
N ARG A 5 6.66 -5.54 11.00
CA ARG A 5 7.53 -6.42 10.24
C ARG A 5 7.48 -6.05 8.77
N PRO A 6 8.61 -6.07 8.08
CA PRO A 6 8.62 -5.83 6.63
C PRO A 6 7.66 -6.76 5.88
N THR A 7 7.53 -8.00 6.38
CA THR A 7 6.63 -8.98 5.77
C THR A 7 5.17 -8.51 5.82
N TYR A 8 4.79 -7.88 6.92
CA TYR A 8 3.43 -7.38 7.07
C TYR A 8 3.12 -6.31 6.01
N ILE A 9 4.04 -5.36 5.88
CA ILE A 9 3.86 -4.28 4.91
C ILE A 9 3.76 -4.83 3.51
N LYS A 10 4.65 -5.77 3.17
CA LYS A 10 4.65 -6.40 1.87
C LYS A 10 3.32 -7.11 1.60
N ARG A 11 2.86 -7.90 2.57
CA ARG A 11 1.64 -8.69 2.41
C ARG A 11 0.42 -7.79 2.22
N VAL A 12 0.28 -6.78 3.06
CA VAL A 12 -0.87 -5.88 2.98
C VAL A 12 -0.86 -5.13 1.66
N SER A 13 0.31 -4.65 1.25
CA SER A 13 0.43 -3.89 0.01
C SER A 13 0.04 -4.72 -1.19
N ILE A 14 0.55 -5.96 -1.26
CA ILE A 14 0.26 -6.84 -2.38
C ILE A 14 -1.23 -7.18 -2.40
N GLU A 15 -1.79 -7.46 -1.24
CA GLU A 15 -3.20 -7.81 -1.14
C GLU A 15 -4.08 -6.65 -1.60
N LEU A 16 -3.75 -5.43 -1.20
CA LEU A 16 -4.52 -4.27 -1.60
C LEU A 16 -4.47 -4.06 -3.11
N VAL A 17 -3.29 -4.15 -3.70
CA VAL A 17 -3.16 -3.94 -5.14
C VAL A 17 -3.90 -5.02 -5.91
N ASN A 18 -3.78 -6.27 -5.48
CA ASN A 18 -4.46 -7.37 -6.17
C ASN A 18 -5.97 -7.27 -6.04
N ARG A 19 -6.46 -6.74 -4.94
CA ARG A 19 -7.89 -6.61 -4.71
C ARG A 19 -8.47 -5.40 -5.45
N TYR A 20 -7.68 -4.34 -5.58
CA TYR A 20 -8.14 -3.11 -6.21
C TYR A 20 -7.17 -2.60 -7.26
N PRO A 21 -6.84 -3.42 -8.26
CA PRO A 21 -5.80 -3.04 -9.22
C PRO A 21 -6.13 -1.79 -10.02
N ARG A 22 -7.41 -1.48 -10.18
CA ARG A 22 -7.81 -0.33 -10.98
C ARG A 22 -7.83 0.96 -10.17
N LEU A 23 -7.79 0.84 -8.84
CA LEU A 23 -7.77 2.02 -7.98
C LEU A 23 -6.36 2.53 -7.76
N PHE A 24 -5.40 1.62 -7.76
CA PHE A 24 -4.01 2.02 -7.59
C PHE A 24 -3.42 2.51 -8.89
N SER A 25 -2.35 3.29 -8.79
CA SER A 25 -1.69 3.85 -9.97
C SER A 25 -0.21 4.01 -9.65
N GLY A 26 0.52 4.65 -10.55
CA GLY A 26 1.93 4.94 -10.31
C GLY A 26 2.15 6.18 -9.47
N ASP A 27 1.09 6.84 -9.01
CA ASP A 27 1.18 8.06 -8.24
C ASP A 27 1.15 7.74 -6.75
N PHE A 28 2.28 7.95 -6.08
CA PHE A 28 2.40 7.66 -4.66
C PHE A 28 1.39 8.46 -3.83
N GLU A 29 1.21 9.74 -4.16
CA GLU A 29 0.31 10.60 -3.39
C GLU A 29 -1.14 10.09 -3.47
N ALA A 30 -1.56 9.71 -4.66
CA ALA A 30 -2.91 9.16 -4.83
C ALA A 30 -3.05 7.83 -4.09
N ASN A 31 -2.03 6.98 -4.17
CA ASN A 31 -2.06 5.68 -3.50
C ASN A 31 -2.05 5.85 -1.98
N LYS A 32 -1.36 6.86 -1.49
CA LYS A 32 -1.32 7.13 -0.06
C LYS A 32 -2.71 7.46 0.48
N ALA A 33 -3.44 8.30 -0.24
CA ALA A 33 -4.81 8.64 0.13
C ALA A 33 -5.71 7.41 0.05
N LEU A 34 -5.47 6.56 -0.96
CA LEU A 34 -6.26 5.36 -1.14
C LEU A 34 -6.03 4.36 0.00
N VAL A 35 -4.79 4.18 0.42
CA VAL A 35 -4.48 3.30 1.54
C VAL A 35 -5.19 3.79 2.80
N ASP A 36 -5.25 5.09 2.98
CA ASP A 36 -5.91 5.68 4.13
C ASP A 36 -7.40 5.34 4.14
N LYS A 37 -8.03 5.27 2.97
CA LYS A 37 -9.43 4.92 2.86
C LYS A 37 -9.69 3.43 3.00
N LEU A 38 -8.78 2.61 2.51
CA LEU A 38 -9.00 1.17 2.44
C LEU A 38 -8.58 0.43 3.70
N THR A 39 -7.85 1.08 4.59
CA THR A 39 -7.35 0.43 5.80
C THR A 39 -7.61 1.31 7.01
N ASN A 40 -7.48 0.69 8.19
CA ASN A 40 -7.59 1.42 9.44
C ASN A 40 -6.22 1.71 10.04
N VAL A 41 -5.22 1.83 9.20
CA VAL A 41 -3.87 2.10 9.66
C VAL A 41 -3.82 3.51 10.23
N GLN A 42 -3.53 3.63 11.52
CA GLN A 42 -3.50 4.93 12.18
C GLN A 42 -2.14 5.57 12.12
N SER A 43 -1.09 4.79 11.91
CA SER A 43 0.26 5.31 11.86
C SER A 43 0.52 5.89 10.47
N ILE A 44 0.88 7.16 10.42
CA ILE A 44 1.22 7.82 9.17
C ILE A 44 2.43 7.15 8.52
N THR A 45 3.40 6.77 9.34
CA THR A 45 4.60 6.09 8.84
C THR A 45 4.25 4.77 8.18
N MET A 46 3.38 3.98 8.83
CA MET A 46 2.98 2.70 8.28
C MET A 46 2.18 2.89 6.98
N ARG A 47 1.25 3.85 7.00
CA ARG A 47 0.47 4.14 5.80
C ARG A 47 1.38 4.50 4.63
N ASN A 48 2.38 5.34 4.89
CA ASN A 48 3.29 5.76 3.84
C ASN A 48 4.10 4.59 3.31
N ARG A 49 4.52 3.68 4.19
CA ARG A 49 5.28 2.52 3.75
C ARG A 49 4.43 1.57 2.92
N ILE A 50 3.19 1.37 3.33
CA ILE A 50 2.27 0.52 2.56
C ILE A 50 2.03 1.14 1.19
N ALA A 51 1.77 2.44 1.15
CA ALA A 51 1.53 3.12 -0.12
C ALA A 51 2.76 3.07 -1.02
N GLY A 52 3.95 3.25 -0.44
CA GLY A 52 5.18 3.18 -1.23
C GLY A 52 5.40 1.80 -1.81
N TYR A 53 5.21 0.77 -1.02
CA TYR A 53 5.37 -0.60 -1.51
C TYR A 53 4.30 -0.92 -2.55
N ALA A 54 3.06 -0.50 -2.29
CA ALA A 54 1.96 -0.76 -3.20
C ALA A 54 2.22 -0.11 -4.55
N THR A 55 2.73 1.13 -4.55
CA THR A 55 3.05 1.82 -5.78
C THR A 55 4.10 1.07 -6.57
N ARG A 56 5.17 0.63 -5.89
CA ARG A 56 6.23 -0.11 -6.55
C ARG A 56 5.71 -1.43 -7.09
N TYR A 57 4.93 -2.14 -6.30
CA TYR A 57 4.37 -3.42 -6.72
C TYR A 57 3.45 -3.23 -7.92
N TRP A 58 2.61 -2.21 -7.89
CA TRP A 58 1.68 -1.94 -8.98
C TRP A 58 2.44 -1.68 -10.28
N LEU A 59 3.54 -0.94 -10.20
CA LEU A 59 4.33 -0.62 -11.39
C LEU A 59 4.99 -1.84 -12.00
N GLN A 60 5.18 -2.91 -11.23
CA GLN A 60 5.79 -4.13 -11.70
C GLN A 60 4.78 -5.10 -12.29
N GLN A 61 3.50 -4.84 -12.13
CA GLN A 61 2.46 -5.73 -12.61
C GLN A 61 1.94 -5.27 -13.96
N GLU A 62 1.42 -6.23 -14.71
CA GLU A 62 0.74 -5.93 -15.97
C GLU A 62 -0.72 -6.27 -15.76
N PHE A 63 -1.49 -5.25 -15.46
CA PHE A 63 -2.92 -5.45 -15.27
C PHE A 63 -3.74 -5.18 -16.50
#